data_8302dbfe929f272084215707d3ad893e
#
_entry.id   8302dbfe929f272084215707d3ad893e
#
_cell.length_a   1.000
_cell.length_b   1.000
_cell.length_c   1.000
_cell.angle_alpha   90.00
_cell.angle_beta   90.00
_cell.angle_gamma   90.00
#
_symmetry.space_group_name_H-M   'P 1'
#
loop_
_entity.id
_entity.type
_entity.pdbx_description
1 polymer ?
#
loop_
_entity_poly.entity_id
_entity_poly.type
_entity_poly.pdbx_seq_one_letter_code
_entity_poly.pdbx_strand_id
1 'polypeptide(L)'
;MSINSAAVCKVIVQDSSPDHEQRIKAFCDENNLVAVKSTASNILDVLKSNVDLGAIFLSADLHDLDGQGKALYQNIHRIRPELPIILRAEKKELDELSRHKSQFCLCYEIEHIADIISAINEHIFNKDYPNALIRGIKEITNDALLHIFPDIELETSLPYLIKDRIIYGALFSLIPLESNWCRGYMMLQTDQKYIHELVRKDILQADAEAGFRLVNDVLSEVTNLIWGKIKNRFISDLSQSTNMATQVPIIVNHQ
;
A
#
# COMPACT_ATOMS: atom_id res chain seq x y z
N MET A 1 -18.18 5.68 23.49
CA MET A 1 -18.03 6.79 22.52
C MET A 1 -16.79 6.47 21.70
N SER A 2 -16.94 5.88 20.54
CA SER A 2 -15.84 5.62 19.62
C SER A 2 -15.43 6.95 19.00
N ILE A 3 -14.19 7.36 19.26
CA ILE A 3 -13.56 8.44 18.52
C ILE A 3 -13.38 7.89 17.11
N ASN A 4 -14.25 8.27 16.19
CA ASN A 4 -13.99 8.16 14.77
C ASN A 4 -12.82 9.11 14.47
N SER A 5 -11.59 8.65 14.68
CA SER A 5 -10.46 9.31 14.06
C SER A 5 -10.66 9.11 12.57
N ALA A 6 -11.03 10.17 11.86
CA ALA A 6 -11.15 10.12 10.42
C ALA A 6 -9.84 9.57 9.86
N ALA A 7 -9.91 8.47 9.12
CA ALA A 7 -8.73 7.84 8.56
C ALA A 7 -8.01 8.88 7.68
N VAL A 8 -6.75 9.14 8.01
CA VAL A 8 -5.91 10.05 7.22
C VAL A 8 -5.32 9.24 6.07
N CYS A 9 -5.48 9.73 4.85
CA CYS A 9 -4.98 9.08 3.64
C CYS A 9 -3.85 9.88 3.01
N LYS A 10 -2.77 9.21 2.61
CA LYS A 10 -1.71 9.82 1.81
C LYS A 10 -2.11 9.87 0.35
N VAL A 11 -1.84 10.98 -0.30
CA VAL A 11 -2.02 11.17 -1.74
C VAL A 11 -0.77 11.79 -2.35
N ILE A 12 -0.41 11.39 -3.55
CA ILE A 12 0.64 12.10 -4.30
C ILE A 12 0.02 13.33 -4.95
N VAL A 13 0.74 14.43 -4.91
CA VAL A 13 0.42 15.65 -5.65
C VAL A 13 1.59 15.97 -6.57
N GLN A 14 1.29 15.98 -7.87
CA GLN A 14 2.21 16.39 -8.91
C GLN A 14 1.50 17.39 -9.81
N ASP A 15 1.93 18.63 -9.77
CA ASP A 15 1.44 19.72 -10.63
C ASP A 15 2.63 20.55 -11.14
N SER A 16 2.52 21.06 -12.34
CA SER A 16 3.52 21.93 -12.98
C SER A 16 3.45 23.37 -12.46
N SER A 17 2.26 23.79 -11.99
CA SER A 17 2.03 25.13 -11.45
C SER A 17 2.14 25.16 -9.93
N PRO A 18 3.03 25.97 -9.36
CA PRO A 18 3.14 26.14 -7.91
C PRO A 18 1.85 26.64 -7.25
N ASP A 19 1.09 27.50 -7.95
CA ASP A 19 -0.17 28.03 -7.43
C ASP A 19 -1.25 26.94 -7.35
N HIS A 20 -1.33 26.08 -8.37
CA HIS A 20 -2.24 24.94 -8.37
C HIS A 20 -1.85 23.93 -7.30
N GLU A 21 -0.57 23.63 -7.18
CA GLU A 21 -0.04 22.75 -6.13
C GLU A 21 -0.43 23.24 -4.73
N GLN A 22 -0.31 24.55 -4.48
CA GLN A 22 -0.70 25.14 -3.20
C GLN A 22 -2.21 25.00 -2.93
N ARG A 23 -3.06 25.22 -3.95
CA ARG A 23 -4.53 25.04 -3.84
C ARG A 23 -4.89 23.58 -3.59
N ILE A 24 -4.25 22.64 -4.29
CA ILE A 24 -4.46 21.20 -4.08
C ILE A 24 -4.03 20.81 -2.67
N LYS A 25 -2.90 21.33 -2.19
CA LYS A 25 -2.43 21.09 -0.82
C LYS A 25 -3.43 21.60 0.23
N ALA A 26 -3.92 22.83 0.09
CA ALA A 26 -4.93 23.39 0.99
C ALA A 26 -6.20 22.51 1.00
N PHE A 27 -6.65 22.10 -0.17
CA PHE A 27 -7.77 21.16 -0.30
C PHE A 27 -7.50 19.82 0.43
N CYS A 28 -6.30 19.27 0.31
CA CYS A 28 -5.91 18.04 1.00
C CYS A 28 -5.95 18.23 2.52
N ASP A 29 -5.40 19.32 3.03
CA ASP A 29 -5.35 19.63 4.46
C ASP A 29 -6.78 19.77 5.07
N GLU A 30 -7.74 20.29 4.29
CA GLU A 30 -9.14 20.43 4.68
C GLU A 30 -9.93 19.11 4.66
N ASN A 31 -9.46 18.11 3.90
CA ASN A 31 -10.19 16.86 3.64
C ASN A 31 -9.50 15.60 4.19
N ASN A 32 -8.73 15.70 5.25
CA ASN A 32 -8.01 14.58 5.88
C ASN A 32 -7.07 13.81 4.92
N LEU A 33 -6.50 14.51 3.95
CA LEU A 33 -5.51 13.98 3.04
C LEU A 33 -4.12 14.52 3.40
N VAL A 34 -3.10 13.69 3.30
CA VAL A 34 -1.70 14.11 3.43
C VAL A 34 -1.06 14.17 2.06
N ALA A 35 -0.83 15.39 1.58
CA ALA A 35 -0.20 15.62 0.29
C ALA A 35 1.30 15.29 0.33
N VAL A 36 1.72 14.33 -0.47
CA VAL A 36 3.13 13.99 -0.72
C VAL A 36 3.51 14.62 -2.06
N LYS A 37 4.35 15.66 -2.00
CA LYS A 37 4.81 16.35 -3.20
C LYS A 37 5.71 15.47 -4.04
N SER A 38 5.51 15.46 -5.35
CA SER A 38 6.37 14.80 -6.30
C SER A 38 6.57 15.62 -7.58
N THR A 39 7.56 15.23 -8.37
CA THR A 39 7.84 15.77 -9.69
C THR A 39 7.70 14.65 -10.71
N ALA A 40 7.57 14.99 -12.00
CA ALA A 40 7.53 13.99 -13.06
C ALA A 40 8.74 13.04 -13.05
N SER A 41 9.91 13.53 -12.63
CA SER A 41 11.15 12.76 -12.59
C SER A 41 11.25 11.79 -11.42
N ASN A 42 10.57 12.05 -10.28
CA ASN A 42 10.71 11.23 -9.07
C ASN A 42 9.43 10.49 -8.65
N ILE A 43 8.32 10.69 -9.35
CA ILE A 43 7.02 10.14 -8.95
C ILE A 43 7.04 8.60 -8.84
N LEU A 44 7.77 7.90 -9.70
CA LEU A 44 7.88 6.44 -9.65
C LEU A 44 8.63 5.98 -8.39
N ASP A 45 9.65 6.72 -7.95
CA ASP A 45 10.36 6.42 -6.70
C ASP A 45 9.52 6.75 -5.47
N VAL A 46 8.74 7.83 -5.53
CA VAL A 46 7.77 8.19 -4.49
C VAL A 46 6.69 7.12 -4.36
N LEU A 47 6.18 6.58 -5.48
CA LEU A 47 5.23 5.48 -5.50
C LEU A 47 5.79 4.22 -4.82
N LYS A 48 7.02 3.84 -5.14
CA LYS A 48 7.67 2.67 -4.54
C LYS A 48 7.87 2.81 -3.03
N SER A 49 8.14 4.03 -2.57
CA SER A 49 8.42 4.32 -1.16
C SER A 49 7.16 4.56 -0.32
N ASN A 50 5.99 4.71 -0.95
CA ASN A 50 4.73 4.99 -0.27
C ASN A 50 3.65 4.01 -0.74
N VAL A 51 3.69 2.78 -0.24
CA VAL A 51 2.71 1.73 -0.59
C VAL A 51 1.31 2.02 -0.04
N ASP A 52 1.20 2.89 0.94
CA ASP A 52 -0.02 3.27 1.66
C ASP A 52 -0.79 4.44 1.01
N LEU A 53 -0.48 4.78 -0.23
CA LEU A 53 -1.19 5.84 -0.98
C LEU A 53 -2.63 5.43 -1.29
N GLY A 54 -3.54 6.41 -1.20
CA GLY A 54 -4.95 6.23 -1.58
C GLY A 54 -5.30 6.77 -2.95
N ALA A 55 -4.57 7.78 -3.45
CA ALA A 55 -4.81 8.38 -4.75
C ALA A 55 -3.60 9.19 -5.26
N ILE A 56 -3.68 9.60 -6.51
CA ILE A 56 -2.69 10.48 -7.16
C ILE A 56 -3.42 11.64 -7.80
N PHE A 57 -3.05 12.87 -7.42
CA PHE A 57 -3.42 14.10 -8.12
C PHE A 57 -2.33 14.41 -9.14
N LEU A 58 -2.71 14.40 -10.41
CA LEU A 58 -1.79 14.55 -11.52
C LEU A 58 -2.22 15.74 -12.41
N SER A 59 -1.26 16.53 -12.90
CA SER A 59 -1.52 17.58 -13.88
C SER A 59 -1.45 17.04 -15.30
N ALA A 60 -2.36 17.44 -16.14
CA ALA A 60 -2.35 17.12 -17.57
C ALA A 60 -1.25 17.85 -18.35
N ASP A 61 -0.73 18.99 -17.83
CA ASP A 61 0.33 19.79 -18.46
C ASP A 61 1.64 19.03 -18.67
N LEU A 62 1.74 17.82 -18.15
CA LEU A 62 2.87 16.91 -18.38
C LEU A 62 3.00 16.43 -19.83
N HIS A 63 2.06 16.79 -20.71
CA HIS A 63 2.11 16.44 -22.11
C HIS A 63 3.25 17.10 -22.89
N ASP A 64 3.75 18.26 -22.42
CA ASP A 64 4.75 19.04 -23.14
C ASP A 64 6.21 18.71 -22.80
N LEU A 65 6.45 17.92 -21.76
CA LEU A 65 7.80 17.50 -21.40
C LEU A 65 8.16 16.20 -22.14
N ASP A 66 8.65 16.30 -23.36
CA ASP A 66 9.32 15.26 -24.17
C ASP A 66 8.45 14.15 -24.78
N GLY A 67 7.16 14.37 -25.03
CA GLY A 67 6.29 13.31 -25.57
C GLY A 67 6.10 12.11 -24.63
N GLN A 68 6.62 12.19 -23.42
CA GLN A 68 6.56 11.15 -22.39
C GLN A 68 5.36 11.30 -21.45
N GLY A 69 4.59 12.36 -21.52
CA GLY A 69 3.45 12.58 -20.62
C GLY A 69 2.42 11.45 -20.71
N LYS A 70 2.13 10.95 -21.89
CA LYS A 70 1.30 9.73 -22.06
C LYS A 70 1.92 8.50 -21.41
N ALA A 71 3.23 8.43 -21.35
CA ALA A 71 3.91 7.30 -20.74
C ALA A 71 3.86 7.34 -19.21
N LEU A 72 3.75 8.51 -18.58
CA LEU A 72 3.80 8.62 -17.12
C LEU A 72 2.56 8.00 -16.46
N TYR A 73 1.35 8.41 -16.81
CA TYR A 73 0.14 7.82 -16.21
C TYR A 73 -0.02 6.34 -16.58
N GLN A 74 0.40 5.92 -17.78
CA GLN A 74 0.42 4.51 -18.18
C GLN A 74 1.42 3.72 -17.34
N ASN A 75 2.60 4.28 -17.07
CA ASN A 75 3.58 3.65 -16.19
C ASN A 75 3.08 3.57 -14.74
N ILE A 76 2.44 4.63 -14.24
CA ILE A 76 1.82 4.64 -12.92
C ILE A 76 0.76 3.54 -12.85
N HIS A 77 -0.15 3.50 -13.81
CA HIS A 77 -1.24 2.52 -13.84
C HIS A 77 -0.73 1.07 -14.01
N ARG A 78 0.35 0.88 -14.76
CA ARG A 78 1.00 -0.43 -14.89
C ARG A 78 1.63 -0.91 -13.58
N ILE A 79 2.24 0.02 -12.81
CA ILE A 79 2.92 -0.31 -11.55
C ILE A 79 1.91 -0.45 -10.41
N ARG A 80 0.92 0.44 -10.35
CA ARG A 80 -0.08 0.55 -9.28
C ARG A 80 -1.49 0.69 -9.87
N PRO A 81 -2.02 -0.38 -10.50
CA PRO A 81 -3.34 -0.34 -11.17
C PRO A 81 -4.51 -0.07 -10.20
N GLU A 82 -4.30 -0.33 -8.90
CA GLU A 82 -5.28 -0.11 -7.85
C GLU A 82 -5.42 1.35 -7.42
N LEU A 83 -4.46 2.22 -7.76
CA LEU A 83 -4.49 3.61 -7.33
C LEU A 83 -5.35 4.48 -8.27
N PRO A 84 -6.38 5.15 -7.76
CA PRO A 84 -7.14 6.11 -8.53
C PRO A 84 -6.28 7.32 -8.90
N ILE A 85 -6.31 7.69 -10.18
CA ILE A 85 -5.66 8.90 -10.69
C ILE A 85 -6.73 9.97 -10.87
N ILE A 86 -6.56 11.09 -10.18
CA ILE A 86 -7.41 12.29 -10.29
C ILE A 86 -6.63 13.31 -11.11
N LEU A 87 -7.10 13.57 -12.31
CA LEU A 87 -6.38 14.37 -13.29
C LEU A 87 -6.90 15.81 -13.30
N ARG A 88 -6.00 16.77 -13.04
CA ARG A 88 -6.28 18.17 -13.34
C ARG A 88 -5.99 18.44 -14.81
N ALA A 89 -6.96 18.99 -15.51
CA ALA A 89 -6.80 19.35 -16.91
C ALA A 89 -7.63 20.61 -17.22
N GLU A 90 -7.16 21.43 -18.14
CA GLU A 90 -7.96 22.51 -18.68
C GLU A 90 -8.98 21.99 -19.69
N LYS A 91 -10.03 22.77 -19.96
CA LYS A 91 -11.14 22.36 -20.84
C LYS A 91 -10.67 21.86 -22.21
N LYS A 92 -9.63 22.49 -22.78
CA LYS A 92 -9.07 22.08 -24.09
C LYS A 92 -8.41 20.71 -24.03
N GLU A 93 -7.74 20.41 -22.92
CA GLU A 93 -7.04 19.14 -22.70
C GLU A 93 -8.02 18.00 -22.42
N LEU A 94 -9.17 18.31 -21.78
CA LEU A 94 -10.22 17.34 -21.51
C LEU A 94 -10.79 16.72 -22.78
N ASP A 95 -10.89 17.48 -23.86
CA ASP A 95 -11.38 16.98 -25.16
C ASP A 95 -10.37 16.01 -25.81
N GLU A 96 -9.06 16.28 -25.68
CA GLU A 96 -8.00 15.42 -26.18
C GLU A 96 -7.87 14.14 -25.34
N LEU A 97 -8.06 14.25 -24.03
CA LEU A 97 -8.01 13.14 -23.07
C LEU A 97 -9.30 12.29 -23.08
N SER A 98 -10.33 12.70 -23.81
CA SER A 98 -11.61 11.98 -23.87
C SER A 98 -11.45 10.50 -24.26
N ARG A 99 -10.45 10.17 -25.08
CA ARG A 99 -10.11 8.79 -25.48
C ARG A 99 -9.47 7.96 -24.37
N HIS A 100 -8.99 8.59 -23.29
CA HIS A 100 -8.27 7.96 -22.18
C HIS A 100 -9.01 8.10 -20.85
N LYS A 101 -10.28 8.56 -20.87
CA LYS A 101 -11.09 8.77 -19.65
C LYS A 101 -11.17 7.54 -18.74
N SER A 102 -11.12 6.33 -19.31
CA SER A 102 -11.16 5.09 -18.53
C SER A 102 -9.93 4.85 -17.65
N GLN A 103 -8.86 5.61 -17.85
CA GLN A 103 -7.62 5.49 -17.08
C GLN A 103 -7.57 6.44 -15.88
N PHE A 104 -8.53 7.36 -15.80
CA PHE A 104 -8.65 8.33 -14.72
C PHE A 104 -9.96 8.09 -13.96
N CYS A 105 -9.85 8.16 -12.65
CA CYS A 105 -11.02 8.12 -11.78
C CYS A 105 -11.89 9.36 -11.98
N LEU A 106 -11.25 10.53 -12.10
CA LEU A 106 -11.89 11.81 -12.33
C LEU A 106 -10.94 12.77 -13.06
N CYS A 107 -11.52 13.65 -13.89
CA CYS A 107 -10.83 14.83 -14.43
C CYS A 107 -11.51 16.09 -13.91
N TYR A 108 -10.75 17.12 -13.55
CA TYR A 108 -11.28 18.38 -13.00
C TYR A 108 -10.47 19.60 -13.46
N GLU A 109 -11.11 20.76 -13.47
CA GLU A 109 -10.47 22.07 -13.59
C GLU A 109 -10.14 22.60 -12.18
N ILE A 110 -9.07 23.36 -12.01
CA ILE A 110 -8.62 23.79 -10.67
C ILE A 110 -9.66 24.68 -9.96
N GLU A 111 -10.47 25.42 -10.70
CA GLU A 111 -11.57 26.24 -10.18
C GLU A 111 -12.67 25.39 -9.55
N HIS A 112 -12.80 24.15 -9.99
CA HIS A 112 -13.83 23.19 -9.58
C HIS A 112 -13.28 22.10 -8.65
N ILE A 113 -12.15 22.35 -7.98
CA ILE A 113 -11.51 21.37 -7.10
C ILE A 113 -12.46 20.84 -5.99
N ALA A 114 -13.41 21.65 -5.54
CA ALA A 114 -14.40 21.22 -4.55
C ALA A 114 -15.34 20.12 -5.06
N ASP A 115 -15.55 20.00 -6.36
CA ASP A 115 -16.46 19.01 -6.96
C ASP A 115 -15.89 17.59 -6.88
N ILE A 116 -14.58 17.46 -6.63
CA ILE A 116 -13.93 16.16 -6.48
C ILE A 116 -14.20 15.49 -5.13
N ILE A 117 -14.82 16.20 -4.16
CA ILE A 117 -15.10 15.65 -2.81
C ILE A 117 -15.94 14.37 -2.91
N SER A 118 -16.93 14.33 -3.81
CA SER A 118 -17.77 13.14 -4.00
C SER A 118 -16.95 11.94 -4.49
N ALA A 119 -16.05 12.16 -5.45
CA ALA A 119 -15.18 11.11 -5.98
C ALA A 119 -14.16 10.65 -4.92
N ILE A 120 -13.61 11.56 -4.12
CA ILE A 120 -12.72 11.22 -3.01
C ILE A 120 -13.45 10.35 -1.99
N ASN A 121 -14.67 10.74 -1.62
CA ASN A 121 -15.47 9.94 -0.70
C ASN A 121 -15.78 8.55 -1.28
N GLU A 122 -16.15 8.46 -2.55
CA GLU A 122 -16.48 7.19 -3.19
C GLU A 122 -15.26 6.28 -3.35
N HIS A 123 -14.13 6.80 -3.82
CA HIS A 123 -12.97 5.99 -4.19
C HIS A 123 -11.97 5.78 -3.05
N ILE A 124 -11.91 6.71 -2.08
CA ILE A 124 -10.96 6.69 -0.99
C ILE A 124 -11.63 6.34 0.34
N PHE A 125 -12.63 7.13 0.79
CA PHE A 125 -13.14 7.04 2.16
C PHE A 125 -14.36 6.13 2.36
N ASN A 126 -15.07 5.75 1.30
CA ASN A 126 -16.25 4.88 1.39
C ASN A 126 -15.88 3.39 1.55
N LYS A 127 -14.76 3.09 2.18
CA LYS A 127 -14.23 1.73 2.42
C LYS A 127 -13.59 1.69 3.80
N ASP A 128 -13.45 0.49 4.37
CA ASP A 128 -12.87 0.26 5.70
C ASP A 128 -11.50 0.94 5.88
N TYR A 129 -10.73 1.00 4.79
CA TYR A 129 -9.47 1.74 4.71
C TYR A 129 -9.29 2.30 3.29
N PRO A 130 -8.79 3.54 3.15
CA PRO A 130 -8.69 4.21 1.85
C PRO A 130 -7.89 3.48 0.79
N ASN A 131 -6.85 2.75 1.18
CA ASN A 131 -5.93 2.11 0.25
C ASN A 131 -6.32 0.66 -0.05
N ALA A 132 -6.50 0.31 -1.33
CA ALA A 132 -6.86 -1.04 -1.77
C ALA A 132 -5.80 -2.10 -1.41
N LEU A 133 -4.51 -1.72 -1.43
CA LEU A 133 -3.42 -2.60 -1.03
C LEU A 133 -3.53 -2.95 0.46
N ILE A 134 -3.75 -1.96 1.32
CA ILE A 134 -3.86 -2.17 2.77
C ILE A 134 -5.06 -3.06 3.10
N ARG A 135 -6.22 -2.84 2.44
CA ARG A 135 -7.38 -3.74 2.58
C ARG A 135 -7.02 -5.17 2.15
N GLY A 136 -6.36 -5.31 1.01
CA GLY A 136 -5.92 -6.60 0.51
C GLY A 136 -4.87 -7.27 1.40
N ILE A 137 -3.97 -6.52 2.02
CA ILE A 137 -3.02 -7.06 3.00
C ILE A 137 -3.77 -7.64 4.20
N LYS A 138 -4.79 -6.94 4.73
CA LYS A 138 -5.64 -7.44 5.82
C LYS A 138 -6.31 -8.76 5.44
N GLU A 139 -6.98 -8.81 4.29
CA GLU A 139 -7.64 -10.02 3.78
C GLU A 139 -6.64 -11.18 3.62
N ILE A 140 -5.52 -10.92 2.94
CA ILE A 140 -4.46 -11.90 2.69
C ILE A 140 -3.88 -12.44 3.99
N THR A 141 -3.66 -11.57 4.98
CA THR A 141 -3.10 -11.97 6.28
C THR A 141 -4.07 -12.88 7.02
N ASN A 142 -5.37 -12.52 7.05
CA ASN A 142 -6.39 -13.36 7.65
C ASN A 142 -6.47 -14.73 6.98
N ASP A 143 -6.51 -14.75 5.65
CA ASP A 143 -6.53 -16.00 4.86
C ASP A 143 -5.29 -16.87 5.09
N ALA A 144 -4.10 -16.25 5.23
CA ALA A 144 -2.87 -16.98 5.48
C ALA A 144 -2.85 -17.60 6.89
N LEU A 145 -3.31 -16.84 7.89
CA LEU A 145 -3.40 -17.33 9.27
C LEU A 145 -4.42 -18.45 9.40
N LEU A 146 -5.61 -18.33 8.80
CA LEU A 146 -6.63 -19.38 8.81
C LEU A 146 -6.21 -20.63 8.02
N HIS A 147 -5.34 -20.46 7.01
CA HIS A 147 -4.79 -21.61 6.28
C HIS A 147 -3.85 -22.45 7.14
N ILE A 148 -3.00 -21.79 7.94
CA ILE A 148 -2.04 -22.48 8.83
C ILE A 148 -2.69 -22.91 10.14
N PHE A 149 -3.62 -22.11 10.65
CA PHE A 149 -4.32 -22.33 11.90
C PHE A 149 -5.85 -22.32 11.68
N PRO A 150 -6.44 -23.39 11.14
CA PRO A 150 -7.85 -23.40 10.74
C PRO A 150 -8.84 -23.28 11.90
N ASP A 151 -8.41 -23.61 13.11
CA ASP A 151 -9.26 -23.66 14.31
C ASP A 151 -9.21 -22.38 15.14
N ILE A 152 -8.59 -21.29 14.64
CA ILE A 152 -8.52 -20.04 15.38
C ILE A 152 -9.66 -19.08 15.01
N GLU A 153 -10.04 -18.28 15.99
CA GLU A 153 -10.91 -17.12 15.78
C GLU A 153 -10.04 -15.87 15.64
N LEU A 154 -10.20 -15.14 14.52
CA LEU A 154 -9.39 -13.95 14.22
C LEU A 154 -10.18 -12.68 14.46
N GLU A 155 -9.67 -11.84 15.35
CA GLU A 155 -10.10 -10.46 15.50
C GLU A 155 -9.01 -9.52 14.94
N THR A 156 -9.39 -8.60 14.05
CA THR A 156 -8.46 -7.69 13.41
C THR A 156 -8.84 -6.24 13.66
N SER A 157 -7.90 -5.44 14.16
CA SER A 157 -8.06 -3.99 14.29
C SER A 157 -7.96 -3.29 12.93
N LEU A 158 -8.39 -2.03 12.89
CA LEU A 158 -8.19 -1.19 11.71
C LEU A 158 -6.69 -0.92 11.50
N PRO A 159 -6.22 -0.96 10.25
CA PRO A 159 -4.85 -0.56 9.91
C PRO A 159 -4.60 0.90 10.29
N TYR A 160 -3.38 1.20 10.70
CA TYR A 160 -2.96 2.56 11.04
C TYR A 160 -1.51 2.83 10.63
N LEU A 161 -1.19 4.11 10.45
CA LEU A 161 0.17 4.54 10.15
C LEU A 161 0.99 4.63 11.45
N ILE A 162 2.14 3.99 11.43
CA ILE A 162 3.10 4.05 12.54
C ILE A 162 4.07 5.20 12.26
N LYS A 163 4.13 6.18 13.17
CA LYS A 163 5.11 7.30 13.10
C LYS A 163 6.43 6.92 13.75
N ASP A 164 6.36 6.13 14.81
CA ASP A 164 7.52 5.70 15.59
C ASP A 164 7.75 4.20 15.40
N ARG A 165 8.96 3.75 15.66
CA ARG A 165 9.28 2.31 15.62
C ARG A 165 8.63 1.63 16.82
N ILE A 166 7.63 0.81 16.55
CA ILE A 166 6.98 0.00 17.56
C ILE A 166 7.36 -1.44 17.29
N ILE A 167 7.98 -2.08 18.27
CA ILE A 167 8.28 -3.51 18.26
C ILE A 167 7.33 -4.16 19.25
N TYR A 168 6.51 -5.10 18.76
CA TYR A 168 5.60 -5.89 19.55
C TYR A 168 6.16 -7.30 19.70
N GLY A 169 6.46 -7.71 20.92
CA GLY A 169 6.99 -9.03 21.19
C GLY A 169 8.48 -9.19 20.91
N ALA A 170 9.01 -10.34 21.30
CA ALA A 170 10.43 -10.63 21.23
C ALA A 170 10.86 -11.30 19.91
N LEU A 171 9.91 -11.79 19.14
CA LEU A 171 10.16 -12.55 17.91
C LEU A 171 9.57 -11.85 16.71
N PHE A 172 10.35 -11.69 15.65
CA PHE A 172 9.85 -11.19 14.39
C PHE A 172 10.50 -11.84 13.16
N SER A 173 9.74 -11.89 12.09
CA SER A 173 10.16 -12.32 10.76
C SER A 173 10.14 -11.13 9.82
N LEU A 174 11.22 -10.91 9.10
CA LEU A 174 11.45 -9.77 8.22
C LEU A 174 11.74 -10.24 6.79
N ILE A 175 11.01 -9.71 5.82
CA ILE A 175 11.35 -9.81 4.39
C ILE A 175 11.68 -8.42 3.86
N PRO A 176 12.92 -8.16 3.44
CA PRO A 176 13.24 -6.93 2.72
C PRO A 176 12.58 -6.94 1.33
N LEU A 177 11.99 -5.82 0.94
CA LEU A 177 11.30 -5.65 -0.33
C LEU A 177 12.05 -4.65 -1.21
N GLU A 178 12.56 -5.11 -2.34
CA GLU A 178 13.16 -4.26 -3.35
C GLU A 178 12.71 -4.75 -4.73
N SER A 179 11.86 -3.96 -5.37
CA SER A 179 11.31 -4.28 -6.69
C SER A 179 10.99 -3.01 -7.47
N ASN A 180 10.54 -3.17 -8.70
CA ASN A 180 10.00 -2.04 -9.48
C ASN A 180 8.67 -1.53 -8.91
N TRP A 181 7.99 -2.33 -8.09
CA TRP A 181 6.69 -2.04 -7.50
C TRP A 181 6.78 -1.35 -6.13
N CYS A 182 7.66 -1.83 -5.24
CA CYS A 182 7.84 -1.26 -3.91
C CYS A 182 9.27 -1.39 -3.40
N ARG A 183 9.59 -0.53 -2.44
CA ARG A 183 10.82 -0.56 -1.64
C ARG A 183 10.45 -0.47 -0.18
N GLY A 184 11.01 -1.35 0.65
CA GLY A 184 10.74 -1.37 2.07
C GLY A 184 10.96 -2.75 2.68
N TYR A 185 10.13 -3.10 3.63
CA TYR A 185 10.13 -4.44 4.22
C TYR A 185 8.73 -4.82 4.72
N MET A 186 8.48 -6.10 4.77
CA MET A 186 7.35 -6.69 5.47
C MET A 186 7.87 -7.34 6.76
N MET A 187 7.21 -7.08 7.87
CA MET A 187 7.58 -7.64 9.16
C MET A 187 6.36 -8.19 9.88
N LEU A 188 6.44 -9.44 10.32
CA LEU A 188 5.53 -10.04 11.28
C LEU A 188 6.18 -10.02 12.65
N GLN A 189 5.45 -9.60 13.66
CA GLN A 189 5.92 -9.51 15.04
C GLN A 189 5.01 -10.30 15.96
N THR A 190 5.60 -11.03 16.91
CA THR A 190 4.87 -11.83 17.88
C THR A 190 5.75 -12.15 19.10
N ASP A 191 5.16 -12.79 20.10
CA ASP A 191 5.90 -13.48 21.15
C ASP A 191 5.89 -14.99 20.89
N GLN A 192 6.98 -15.64 21.24
CA GLN A 192 7.14 -17.09 21.12
C GLN A 192 5.99 -17.87 21.80
N LYS A 193 5.52 -17.38 22.96
CA LYS A 193 4.42 -18.01 23.71
C LYS A 193 3.13 -18.13 22.89
N TYR A 194 2.80 -17.14 22.06
CA TYR A 194 1.58 -17.17 21.24
C TYR A 194 1.67 -18.22 20.13
N ILE A 195 2.84 -18.37 19.51
CA ILE A 195 3.03 -19.43 18.51
C ILE A 195 2.91 -20.80 19.18
N HIS A 196 3.49 -20.97 20.39
CA HIS A 196 3.37 -22.21 21.17
C HIS A 196 1.91 -22.55 21.52
N GLU A 197 1.09 -21.55 21.82
CA GLU A 197 -0.33 -21.75 22.11
C GLU A 197 -1.11 -22.19 20.87
N LEU A 198 -0.73 -21.69 19.68
CA LEU A 198 -1.38 -22.01 18.40
C LEU A 198 -0.95 -23.38 17.85
N VAL A 199 0.31 -23.72 18.02
CA VAL A 199 0.82 -25.04 17.63
C VAL A 199 0.48 -26.04 18.73
N ARG A 200 -0.33 -27.06 18.40
CA ARG A 200 -0.87 -28.03 19.35
C ARG A 200 0.15 -28.51 20.38
N LYS A 201 -0.26 -28.50 21.64
CA LYS A 201 0.53 -28.83 22.83
C LYS A 201 1.26 -30.19 22.80
N ASP A 202 0.84 -31.11 21.95
CA ASP A 202 1.36 -32.47 21.87
C ASP A 202 2.79 -32.55 21.30
N ILE A 203 3.25 -31.54 20.59
CA ILE A 203 4.58 -31.50 19.96
C ILE A 203 5.63 -30.84 20.88
N LEU A 204 5.20 -30.01 21.83
CA LEU A 204 6.07 -29.14 22.62
C LEU A 204 6.69 -29.78 23.86
N GLN A 205 6.33 -31.02 24.19
CA GLN A 205 6.83 -31.70 25.39
C GLN A 205 8.19 -32.37 25.21
N ALA A 206 8.72 -32.42 23.99
CA ALA A 206 9.87 -33.29 23.73
C ALA A 206 11.25 -32.63 23.90
N ASP A 207 11.42 -31.34 23.48
CA ASP A 207 12.71 -30.64 23.53
C ASP A 207 12.55 -29.15 23.30
N ALA A 208 13.24 -28.32 24.11
CA ALA A 208 13.21 -26.85 23.96
C ALA A 208 13.79 -26.38 22.61
N GLU A 209 14.80 -27.04 22.07
CA GLU A 209 15.40 -26.75 20.79
C GLU A 209 14.43 -27.08 19.62
N ALA A 210 13.73 -28.21 19.72
CA ALA A 210 12.69 -28.58 18.77
C ALA A 210 11.53 -27.58 18.78
N GLY A 211 11.13 -27.12 19.96
CA GLY A 211 10.13 -26.06 20.10
C GLY A 211 10.54 -24.73 19.46
N PHE A 212 11.78 -24.31 19.62
CA PHE A 212 12.32 -23.11 19.02
C PHE A 212 12.36 -23.19 17.48
N ARG A 213 12.82 -24.31 16.93
CA ARG A 213 12.82 -24.54 15.47
C ARG A 213 11.42 -24.50 14.90
N LEU A 214 10.46 -25.16 15.53
CA LEU A 214 9.07 -25.18 15.10
C LEU A 214 8.46 -23.77 15.06
N VAL A 215 8.72 -22.94 16.06
CA VAL A 215 8.26 -21.54 16.10
C VAL A 215 8.83 -20.74 14.93
N ASN A 216 10.13 -20.89 14.65
CA ASN A 216 10.77 -20.19 13.53
C ASN A 216 10.24 -20.67 12.18
N ASP A 217 10.01 -21.96 12.01
CA ASP A 217 9.48 -22.55 10.78
C ASP A 217 8.05 -22.03 10.50
N VAL A 218 7.19 -22.07 11.52
CA VAL A 218 5.81 -21.55 11.41
C VAL A 218 5.79 -20.06 11.07
N LEU A 219 6.59 -19.25 11.77
CA LEU A 219 6.63 -17.81 11.50
C LEU A 219 7.16 -17.51 10.08
N SER A 220 8.16 -18.26 9.63
CA SER A 220 8.72 -18.16 8.28
C SER A 220 7.67 -18.56 7.23
N GLU A 221 6.93 -19.63 7.46
CA GLU A 221 5.89 -20.12 6.55
C GLU A 221 4.75 -19.11 6.41
N VAL A 222 4.22 -18.58 7.53
CA VAL A 222 3.20 -17.51 7.53
C VAL A 222 3.69 -16.31 6.73
N THR A 223 4.93 -15.88 6.99
CA THR A 223 5.51 -14.71 6.31
C THR A 223 5.64 -14.94 4.81
N ASN A 224 6.14 -16.10 4.39
CA ASN A 224 6.26 -16.46 2.98
C ASN A 224 4.90 -16.57 2.29
N LEU A 225 3.90 -17.15 2.96
CA LEU A 225 2.55 -17.30 2.43
C LEU A 225 1.88 -15.95 2.20
N ILE A 226 1.98 -15.04 3.18
CA ILE A 226 1.44 -13.67 3.06
C ILE A 226 2.12 -12.96 1.89
N TRP A 227 3.46 -12.98 1.83
CA TRP A 227 4.20 -12.32 0.77
C TRP A 227 3.90 -12.92 -0.61
N GLY A 228 3.80 -14.23 -0.71
CA GLY A 228 3.43 -14.92 -1.95
C GLY A 228 2.04 -14.49 -2.47
N LYS A 229 1.04 -14.43 -1.58
CA LYS A 229 -0.31 -13.97 -1.92
C LYS A 229 -0.34 -12.48 -2.30
N ILE A 230 0.43 -11.62 -1.62
CA ILE A 230 0.55 -10.19 -1.98
C ILE A 230 1.14 -10.04 -3.39
N LYS A 231 2.22 -10.76 -3.69
CA LYS A 231 2.82 -10.75 -5.04
C LYS A 231 1.81 -11.14 -6.10
N ASN A 232 1.12 -12.24 -5.90
CA ASN A 232 0.17 -12.77 -6.87
C ASN A 232 -1.04 -11.85 -7.10
N ARG A 233 -1.46 -11.11 -6.08
CA ARG A 233 -2.63 -10.21 -6.19
C ARG A 233 -2.29 -8.83 -6.78
N PHE A 234 -1.13 -8.26 -6.44
CA PHE A 234 -0.82 -6.86 -6.71
C PHE A 234 0.34 -6.66 -7.69
N ILE A 235 1.15 -7.68 -7.95
CA ILE A 235 2.29 -7.57 -8.85
C ILE A 235 1.99 -8.40 -10.10
N SER A 236 1.21 -7.82 -11.02
CA SER A 236 0.69 -8.52 -12.20
C SER A 236 1.75 -8.83 -13.27
N ASP A 237 2.90 -8.18 -13.26
CA ASP A 237 3.92 -8.31 -14.30
C ASP A 237 5.16 -9.09 -13.81
N LEU A 238 4.94 -10.35 -13.43
CA LEU A 238 6.02 -11.27 -13.04
C LEU A 238 7.02 -11.53 -14.18
N SER A 239 6.65 -11.27 -15.43
CA SER A 239 7.53 -11.49 -16.59
C SER A 239 8.68 -10.46 -16.71
N GLN A 240 8.56 -9.29 -16.07
CA GLN A 240 9.62 -8.28 -16.01
C GLN A 240 10.39 -8.29 -14.67
N SER A 241 10.00 -9.14 -13.74
CA SER A 241 10.65 -9.25 -12.42
C SER A 241 11.83 -10.22 -12.42
N THR A 242 12.63 -10.25 -13.49
CA THR A 242 13.86 -11.07 -13.59
C THR A 242 14.87 -10.81 -12.47
N ASN A 243 14.63 -9.83 -11.61
CA ASN A 243 15.48 -9.50 -10.46
C ASN A 243 14.79 -9.68 -9.09
N MET A 244 13.60 -10.30 -9.01
CA MET A 244 13.08 -10.71 -7.71
C MET A 244 13.84 -11.98 -7.26
N ALA A 245 14.97 -11.79 -6.60
CA ALA A 245 15.63 -12.87 -5.89
C ALA A 245 14.63 -13.54 -4.94
N THR A 246 14.68 -14.86 -4.83
CA THR A 246 13.89 -15.59 -3.82
C THR A 246 14.25 -15.02 -2.45
N GLN A 247 13.30 -14.32 -1.86
CA GLN A 247 13.52 -13.67 -0.56
C GLN A 247 13.18 -14.68 0.53
N VAL A 248 14.16 -14.93 1.38
CA VAL A 248 14.01 -15.79 2.55
C VAL A 248 13.75 -14.88 3.75
N PRO A 249 12.76 -15.18 4.60
CA PRO A 249 12.54 -14.42 5.82
C PRO A 249 13.74 -14.47 6.74
N ILE A 250 14.10 -13.33 7.32
CA ILE A 250 15.10 -13.21 8.36
C ILE A 250 14.35 -13.28 9.70
N ILE A 251 14.64 -14.29 10.50
CA ILE A 251 14.05 -14.43 11.83
C ILE A 251 14.97 -13.78 12.85
N VAL A 252 14.41 -12.93 13.69
CA VAL A 252 15.13 -12.29 14.80
C VAL A 252 14.40 -12.56 16.10
N ASN A 253 15.14 -13.01 17.08
CA ASN A 253 14.69 -13.20 18.46
C ASN A 253 15.46 -12.23 19.36
N HIS A 254 14.71 -11.44 20.12
CA HIS A 254 15.21 -10.37 21.00
C HIS A 254 15.29 -10.80 22.48
N GLN A 255 15.38 -12.10 22.74
CA GLN A 255 15.54 -12.58 24.12
C GLN A 255 16.97 -12.41 24.61
#